data_4bb6256ec30e922d34bb465d83567b84
#
_entry.id   4bb6256ec30e922d34bb465d83567b84
#
_cell.length_a   1.000
_cell.length_b   1.000
_cell.length_c   1.000
_cell.angle_alpha   90.00
_cell.angle_beta   90.00
_cell.angle_gamma   90.00
#
_symmetry.space_group_name_H-M   'P 1'
#
loop_
_entity.id
_entity.type
_entity.pdbx_description
1 polymer ?
#
loop_
_entity_poly.entity_id
_entity_poly.type
_entity_poly.pdbx_seq_one_letter_code
_entity_poly.pdbx_strand_id
1 'polypeptide(L)'
;MTIKVLGPGCANCKTLERRTKEALQDLNINATIEKVEAYEKIASYGLMRTPGLVIDEKVVVAGFVPPVEKLKEILLAHQSVL
;
A
#
# COMPACT_ATOMS: atom_id res chain seq x y z
N MET A 1 -11.92 -1.96 3.80
CA MET A 1 -10.54 -1.42 3.76
C MET A 1 -10.18 -1.01 2.33
N THR A 2 -9.76 0.20 2.16
CA THR A 2 -9.30 0.70 0.86
C THR A 2 -7.79 0.90 0.91
N ILE A 3 -7.08 0.29 -0.03
CA ILE A 3 -5.64 0.35 -0.11
C ILE A 3 -5.26 1.06 -1.41
N LYS A 4 -4.36 2.02 -1.32
CA LYS A 4 -3.86 2.73 -2.50
C LYS A 4 -2.37 2.52 -2.64
N VAL A 5 -1.94 2.13 -3.83
CA VAL A 5 -0.52 2.01 -4.16
C VAL A 5 -0.12 3.25 -4.94
N LEU A 6 0.73 4.07 -4.34
CA LEU A 6 1.14 5.36 -4.89
C LEU A 6 2.43 5.20 -5.66
N GLY A 7 2.40 5.49 -6.94
CA GLY A 7 3.60 5.45 -7.77
C GLY A 7 3.27 5.45 -9.25
N PRO A 8 4.20 5.88 -10.09
CA PRO A 8 3.95 6.03 -11.53
C PRO A 8 4.06 4.73 -12.34
N GLY A 9 3.94 3.57 -11.70
CA GLY A 9 4.00 2.28 -12.40
C GLY A 9 5.41 1.73 -12.54
N CYS A 10 6.33 2.13 -11.66
CA CYS A 10 7.70 1.61 -11.66
C CYS A 10 7.76 0.15 -11.22
N ALA A 11 8.91 -0.49 -11.40
CA ALA A 11 9.10 -1.90 -11.02
C ALA A 11 8.80 -2.12 -9.53
N ASN A 12 9.29 -1.22 -8.67
CA ASN A 12 9.04 -1.31 -7.23
C ASN A 12 7.56 -1.09 -6.89
N CYS A 13 6.88 -0.24 -7.65
CA CYS A 13 5.44 -0.01 -7.47
C CYS A 13 4.66 -1.29 -7.75
N LYS A 14 5.01 -1.98 -8.82
CA LYS A 14 4.38 -3.26 -9.18
C LYS A 14 4.67 -4.35 -8.15
N THR A 15 5.89 -4.38 -7.65
CA THR A 15 6.29 -5.34 -6.62
C THR A 15 5.50 -5.10 -5.33
N LEU A 16 5.36 -3.85 -4.93
CA LEU A 16 4.58 -3.51 -3.74
C LEU A 16 3.12 -3.93 -3.89
N GLU A 17 2.53 -3.66 -5.05
CA GLU A 17 1.15 -4.07 -5.33
C GLU A 17 0.99 -5.59 -5.23
N ARG A 18 1.90 -6.34 -5.86
CA ARG A 18 1.86 -7.81 -5.84
C ARG A 18 1.98 -8.35 -4.42
N ARG A 19 2.94 -7.83 -3.65
CA ARG A 19 3.16 -8.27 -2.27
C ARG A 19 1.99 -7.91 -1.37
N THR A 20 1.36 -6.77 -1.60
CA THR A 20 0.16 -6.38 -0.86
C THR A 20 -0.99 -7.33 -1.14
N LYS A 21 -1.21 -7.68 -2.40
CA LYS A 21 -2.23 -8.66 -2.77
C LYS A 21 -1.98 -10.02 -2.13
N GLU A 22 -0.73 -10.46 -2.12
CA GLU A 22 -0.35 -11.73 -1.51
C GLU A 22 -0.61 -11.72 0.00
N ALA A 23 -0.25 -10.63 0.66
CA ALA A 23 -0.51 -10.48 2.10
C ALA A 23 -2.01 -10.52 2.41
N LEU A 24 -2.82 -9.85 1.59
CA LEU A 24 -4.28 -9.86 1.76
C LEU A 24 -4.86 -11.26 1.59
N GLN A 25 -4.37 -12.00 0.61
CA GLN A 25 -4.81 -13.39 0.38
C GLN A 25 -4.45 -14.28 1.56
N ASP A 26 -3.22 -14.15 2.05
CA ASP A 26 -2.73 -14.96 3.17
C ASP A 26 -3.52 -14.68 4.46
N LEU A 27 -3.96 -13.45 4.64
CA LEU A 27 -4.75 -13.05 5.81
C LEU A 27 -6.25 -13.21 5.59
N ASN A 28 -6.66 -13.57 4.37
CA ASN A 28 -8.06 -13.71 3.99
C ASN A 28 -8.85 -12.41 4.23
N ILE A 29 -8.24 -11.28 3.87
CA ILE A 29 -8.84 -9.96 4.01
C ILE A 29 -9.36 -9.49 2.66
N ASN A 30 -10.62 -9.07 2.61
CA ASN A 30 -11.18 -8.41 1.43
C ASN A 30 -10.91 -6.93 1.49
N ALA A 31 -10.20 -6.42 0.49
CA ALA A 31 -9.88 -5.01 0.39
C ALA A 31 -9.89 -4.57 -1.07
N THR A 32 -10.20 -3.31 -1.28
CA THR A 32 -10.10 -2.70 -2.60
C THR A 32 -8.69 -2.12 -2.77
N ILE A 33 -8.02 -2.46 -3.86
CA ILE A 33 -6.71 -1.91 -4.17
C ILE A 33 -6.84 -0.97 -5.36
N GLU A 34 -6.40 0.27 -5.16
CA GLU A 34 -6.38 1.28 -6.20
C GLU A 34 -4.94 1.69 -6.49
N LYS A 35 -4.64 1.96 -7.76
CA LYS A 35 -3.35 2.52 -8.16
C LYS A 35 -3.49 4.01 -8.30
N VAL A 36 -2.58 4.77 -7.67
CA VAL A 36 -2.54 6.22 -7.78
C VAL A 36 -1.23 6.57 -8.47
N GLU A 37 -1.32 6.97 -9.74
CA GLU A 37 -0.14 7.22 -10.56
C GLU A 37 0.12 8.71 -10.80
N ALA A 38 -0.88 9.56 -10.57
CA ALA A 38 -0.75 11.00 -10.78
C ALA A 38 0.10 11.63 -9.68
N TYR A 39 1.15 12.36 -10.07
CA TYR A 39 2.05 12.98 -9.12
C TYR A 39 1.36 13.93 -8.15
N GLU A 40 0.38 14.67 -8.62
CA GLU A 40 -0.36 15.61 -7.77
C GLU A 40 -1.07 14.90 -6.62
N LYS A 41 -1.66 13.75 -6.91
CA LYS A 41 -2.33 12.95 -5.88
C LYS A 41 -1.33 12.31 -4.94
N ILE A 42 -0.22 11.81 -5.47
CA ILE A 42 0.85 11.25 -4.65
C ILE A 42 1.38 12.32 -3.69
N ALA A 43 1.64 13.51 -4.20
CA ALA A 43 2.12 14.62 -3.38
C ALA A 43 1.10 15.05 -2.33
N SER A 44 -0.19 14.93 -2.63
CA SER A 44 -1.24 15.32 -1.69
C SER A 44 -1.24 14.47 -0.42
N TYR A 45 -0.67 13.27 -0.47
CA TYR A 45 -0.49 12.42 0.71
C TYR A 45 0.78 12.75 1.48
N GLY A 46 1.55 13.74 1.04
CA GLY A 46 2.81 14.09 1.65
C GLY A 46 3.94 13.14 1.32
N LEU A 47 3.77 12.30 0.29
CA LEU A 47 4.75 11.30 -0.09
C LEU A 47 5.84 11.93 -0.95
N MET A 48 7.09 11.87 -0.51
CA MET A 48 8.22 12.43 -1.25
C MET A 48 8.98 11.39 -2.04
N ARG A 49 8.74 10.10 -1.79
CA ARG A 49 9.38 9.00 -2.50
C ARG A 49 8.35 7.95 -2.87
N THR A 50 8.52 7.34 -4.01
CA THR A 50 7.68 6.22 -4.44
C THR A 50 8.48 4.92 -4.41
N PRO A 51 7.85 3.78 -4.21
CA PRO A 51 6.41 3.60 -4.06
C PRO A 51 5.93 3.90 -2.65
N GLY A 52 4.62 4.10 -2.51
CA GLY A 52 4.01 4.29 -1.21
C GLY A 52 2.76 3.45 -1.07
N LEU A 53 2.37 3.18 0.16
CA LEU A 53 1.16 2.42 0.46
C LEU A 53 0.29 3.23 1.42
N VAL A 54 -0.98 3.35 1.06
CA VAL A 54 -1.98 4.06 1.87
C VAL A 54 -3.07 3.07 2.23
N ILE A 55 -3.43 3.02 3.50
CA ILE A 55 -4.54 2.21 3.99
C ILE A 55 -5.53 3.14 4.67
N ASP A 56 -6.76 3.18 4.13
CA ASP A 56 -7.84 4.03 4.64
C ASP A 56 -7.36 5.47 4.90
N GLU A 57 -6.72 6.04 3.88
CA GLU A 57 -6.23 7.42 3.84
C GLU A 57 -5.01 7.69 4.75
N LYS A 58 -4.37 6.65 5.30
CA LYS A 58 -3.15 6.80 6.09
C LYS A 58 -1.97 6.21 5.34
N VAL A 59 -0.91 6.98 5.21
CA VAL A 59 0.34 6.52 4.59
C VAL A 59 1.05 5.58 5.56
N VAL A 60 1.24 4.33 5.14
CA VAL A 60 1.88 3.31 6.00
C VAL A 60 3.24 2.86 5.46
N VAL A 61 3.51 3.11 4.18
CA VAL A 61 4.80 2.82 3.55
C VAL A 61 5.17 4.00 2.67
N ALA A 62 6.41 4.45 2.75
CA ALA A 62 6.90 5.58 1.97
C ALA A 62 8.31 5.31 1.47
N GLY A 63 8.45 5.10 0.15
CA GLY A 63 9.74 5.04 -0.51
C GLY A 63 10.48 3.70 -0.44
N PHE A 64 9.81 2.62 -0.03
CA PHE A 64 10.44 1.30 -0.02
C PHE A 64 9.40 0.20 -0.22
N VAL A 65 9.89 -1.03 -0.44
CA VAL A 65 9.00 -2.19 -0.66
C VAL A 65 9.24 -3.18 0.47
N PRO A 66 8.34 -3.24 1.48
CA PRO A 66 8.52 -4.19 2.57
C PRO A 66 8.24 -5.62 2.11
N PRO A 67 8.77 -6.62 2.80
CA PRO A 67 8.44 -8.01 2.51
C PRO A 67 6.99 -8.32 2.89
N VAL A 68 6.46 -9.42 2.36
CA VAL A 68 5.07 -9.83 2.60
C VAL A 68 4.77 -9.95 4.10
N GLU A 69 5.69 -10.50 4.87
CA GLU A 69 5.49 -10.66 6.33
C GLU A 69 5.28 -9.31 7.03
N LYS A 70 6.03 -8.30 6.63
CA LYS A 70 5.86 -6.95 7.19
C LYS A 70 4.54 -6.34 6.77
N LEU A 71 4.13 -6.56 5.52
CA LEU A 71 2.84 -6.07 5.04
C LEU A 71 1.69 -6.73 5.80
N LYS A 72 1.81 -8.01 6.14
CA LYS A 72 0.80 -8.69 6.97
C LYS A 72 0.66 -8.02 8.32
N GLU A 73 1.77 -7.67 8.97
CA GLU A 73 1.74 -6.98 10.25
C GLU A 73 1.03 -5.62 10.15
N ILE A 74 1.35 -4.86 9.10
CA ILE A 74 0.74 -3.56 8.87
C ILE A 74 -0.76 -3.71 8.64
N LEU A 75 -1.17 -4.65 7.81
CA LEU A 75 -2.58 -4.88 7.51
C LEU A 75 -3.37 -5.32 8.74
N LEU A 76 -2.80 -6.20 9.55
CA LEU A 76 -3.44 -6.65 10.78
C LEU A 76 -3.62 -5.50 11.77
N ALA A 77 -2.62 -4.62 11.89
CA ALA A 77 -2.70 -3.47 12.77
C ALA A 77 -3.84 -2.53 12.36
N HIS A 78 -4.09 -2.38 11.06
CA HIS A 78 -5.17 -1.51 10.56
C HIS A 78 -6.53 -2.19 10.57
N GLN A 79 -6.57 -3.51 10.48
CA GLN A 79 -7.83 -4.26 10.51
C GLN A 79 -8.42 -4.33 11.91
N SER A 80 -7.58 -4.38 12.93
CA SER A 80 -8.01 -4.59 14.30
C SER A 80 -8.62 -3.36 14.98
N VAL A 81 -8.74 -2.26 14.28
CA VAL A 81 -9.32 -1.04 14.81
C VAL A 81 -10.84 -1.11 14.66
N LEU A 82 -11.47 -1.68 15.62
CA LEU A 82 -12.94 -1.74 15.73
C LEU A 82 -13.39 -1.23 17.07
#